data_7c86db87f79ba626d137a2415e4291da
#
_entry.id   7c86db87f79ba626d137a2415e4291da
#
_cell.length_a   1.000
_cell.length_b   1.000
_cell.length_c   1.000
_cell.angle_alpha   90.00
_cell.angle_beta   90.00
_cell.angle_gamma   90.00
#
_symmetry.space_group_name_H-M   'P 1'
#
loop_
_entity.id
_entity.type
_entity.pdbx_description
1 polymer ?
#
loop_
_entity_poly.entity_id
_entity_poly.type
_entity_poly.pdbx_seq_one_letter_code
_entity_poly.pdbx_strand_id
1 'polypeptide(L)'
;MQKYIKSPLNYTGGKYKILDRIIPGFPEQINNFVDLFAGGLNVGINVDAQTIYVNDQINYLTELFSFFRKSDPDTLINDIKARINEYGLTEENAEGYLKFRKEYNSSKNILDLFVLTCFAFNHQIRFNNSHGFNTPFGRNRSSYNSSIECNLIDFVNTLHSKNIVFSNVDFTKFDFDRLSPGDLVYCDPPYLITTGTYNDGKRGFKDWTEKEDSELLDLLDALNDKGIFFSLSNVFYHKGQSNEKLIEWSKKYTTEYIDKSYSNCSYHFKDRDAKTVEVLVSNYKRRLLDQK
;
A
#
# COMPACT_ATOMS: atom_id res chain seq x y z
N MET A 1 -1.76 -7.93 -22.22
CA MET A 1 -1.90 -7.18 -20.94
C MET A 1 -0.56 -7.19 -20.24
N GLN A 2 -0.10 -6.04 -19.78
CA GLN A 2 1.11 -5.96 -18.96
C GLN A 2 0.84 -6.70 -17.64
N LYS A 3 1.71 -7.65 -17.28
CA LYS A 3 1.58 -8.38 -16.03
C LYS A 3 2.27 -7.56 -14.93
N TYR A 4 1.48 -6.97 -14.03
CA TYR A 4 2.02 -6.28 -12.87
C TYR A 4 2.57 -7.25 -11.82
N ILE A 5 3.63 -6.84 -11.16
CA ILE A 5 4.19 -7.54 -10.00
C ILE A 5 3.23 -7.35 -8.81
N LYS A 6 2.86 -8.46 -8.20
CA LYS A 6 1.97 -8.47 -7.04
C LYS A 6 2.80 -8.52 -5.75
N SER A 7 2.48 -7.65 -4.81
CA SER A 7 3.05 -7.76 -3.45
C SER A 7 2.76 -9.14 -2.84
N PRO A 8 3.71 -9.74 -2.14
CA PRO A 8 3.45 -10.98 -1.38
C PRO A 8 2.57 -10.75 -0.14
N LEU A 9 2.33 -9.48 0.23
CA LEU A 9 1.48 -9.11 1.36
C LEU A 9 0.04 -8.82 0.92
N ASN A 10 -0.93 -9.36 1.67
CA ASN A 10 -2.33 -8.94 1.56
C ASN A 10 -2.57 -7.75 2.49
N TYR A 11 -2.04 -6.58 2.11
CA TYR A 11 -2.19 -5.37 2.88
C TYR A 11 -3.53 -4.68 2.56
N THR A 12 -4.21 -4.19 3.60
CA THR A 12 -5.52 -3.53 3.47
C THR A 12 -5.39 -2.27 2.60
N GLY A 13 -6.35 -2.05 1.71
CA GLY A 13 -6.30 -0.93 0.77
C GLY A 13 -5.40 -1.14 -0.45
N GLY A 14 -4.77 -2.33 -0.59
CA GLY A 14 -3.82 -2.61 -1.68
C GLY A 14 -4.40 -2.38 -3.08
N LYS A 15 -3.69 -1.62 -3.90
CA LYS A 15 -4.10 -1.15 -5.23
C LYS A 15 -3.89 -2.13 -6.38
N TYR A 16 -3.43 -3.36 -6.10
CA TYR A 16 -3.07 -4.33 -7.16
C TYR A 16 -4.17 -4.53 -8.21
N LYS A 17 -5.44 -4.59 -7.78
CA LYS A 17 -6.58 -4.84 -8.68
C LYS A 17 -6.91 -3.69 -9.64
N ILE A 18 -6.39 -2.50 -9.37
CA ILE A 18 -6.66 -1.29 -10.14
C ILE A 18 -5.39 -0.63 -10.68
N LEU A 19 -4.25 -1.33 -10.68
CA LEU A 19 -2.99 -0.83 -11.23
C LEU A 19 -3.10 -0.49 -12.72
N ASP A 20 -3.91 -1.21 -13.45
CA ASP A 20 -4.22 -0.96 -14.86
C ASP A 20 -4.95 0.38 -15.10
N ARG A 21 -5.46 0.99 -14.05
CA ARG A 21 -6.10 2.33 -14.08
C ARG A 21 -5.21 3.42 -13.48
N ILE A 22 -4.31 3.03 -12.56
CA ILE A 22 -3.41 3.97 -11.88
C ILE A 22 -2.19 4.26 -12.75
N ILE A 23 -1.39 3.24 -13.05
CA ILE A 23 -0.06 3.39 -13.65
C ILE A 23 -0.10 3.97 -15.07
N PRO A 24 -1.00 3.53 -15.98
CA PRO A 24 -1.05 4.12 -17.33
C PRO A 24 -1.44 5.59 -17.36
N GLY A 25 -2.03 6.09 -16.27
CA GLY A 25 -2.36 7.51 -16.12
C GLY A 25 -1.21 8.37 -15.59
N PHE A 26 -0.08 7.80 -15.21
CA PHE A 26 1.10 8.56 -14.77
C PHE A 26 1.79 9.26 -15.96
N PRO A 27 2.62 10.29 -15.71
CA PRO A 27 3.45 10.89 -16.74
C PRO A 27 4.28 9.84 -17.48
N GLU A 28 4.54 10.08 -18.77
CA GLU A 28 5.31 9.13 -19.61
C GLU A 28 6.75 8.95 -19.14
N GLN A 29 7.33 10.02 -18.67
CA GLN A 29 8.68 10.06 -18.13
C GLN A 29 8.61 10.51 -16.68
N ILE A 30 9.13 9.72 -15.79
CA ILE A 30 9.23 10.00 -14.35
C ILE A 30 10.72 9.90 -14.01
N ASN A 31 11.31 11.00 -13.55
CA ASN A 31 12.70 10.96 -13.10
C ASN A 31 12.81 10.15 -11.81
N ASN A 32 12.24 10.66 -10.72
CA ASN A 32 12.13 9.95 -9.46
C ASN A 32 10.65 9.74 -9.11
N PHE A 33 10.37 8.65 -8.45
CA PHE A 33 9.03 8.32 -7.98
C PHE A 33 9.01 8.20 -6.46
N VAL A 34 8.05 8.81 -5.82
CA VAL A 34 7.81 8.67 -4.37
C VAL A 34 6.49 7.92 -4.15
N ASP A 35 6.55 6.74 -3.54
CA ASP A 35 5.39 6.05 -2.96
C ASP A 35 5.31 6.46 -1.48
N LEU A 36 4.55 7.54 -1.20
CA LEU A 36 4.60 8.23 0.10
C LEU A 36 3.89 7.48 1.22
N PHE A 37 2.89 6.66 0.85
CA PHE A 37 2.11 5.77 1.73
C PHE A 37 2.12 4.36 1.12
N ALA A 38 3.29 3.74 1.10
CA ALA A 38 3.54 2.58 0.25
C ALA A 38 2.72 1.34 0.61
N GLY A 39 2.31 1.19 1.88
CA GLY A 39 1.54 0.05 2.34
C GLY A 39 2.15 -1.28 1.90
N GLY A 40 1.41 -2.03 1.09
CA GLY A 40 1.89 -3.28 0.48
C GLY A 40 2.84 -3.10 -0.70
N LEU A 41 3.26 -1.89 -1.06
CA LEU A 41 4.17 -1.56 -2.17
C LEU A 41 3.67 -2.07 -3.55
N ASN A 42 2.37 -2.09 -3.77
CA ASN A 42 1.83 -2.54 -5.07
C ASN A 42 2.01 -1.50 -6.18
N VAL A 43 2.05 -0.21 -5.88
CA VAL A 43 2.23 0.85 -6.88
C VAL A 43 3.71 1.03 -7.17
N GLY A 44 4.53 1.37 -6.17
CA GLY A 44 5.94 1.70 -6.37
C GLY A 44 6.76 0.60 -7.03
N ILE A 45 6.50 -0.69 -6.70
CA ILE A 45 7.22 -1.82 -7.32
C ILE A 45 6.99 -1.90 -8.85
N ASN A 46 5.87 -1.36 -9.34
CA ASN A 46 5.46 -1.44 -10.74
C ASN A 46 5.72 -0.15 -11.55
N VAL A 47 6.27 0.88 -10.94
CA VAL A 47 6.64 2.12 -11.64
C VAL A 47 8.06 2.02 -12.17
N ASP A 48 8.29 2.58 -13.36
CA ASP A 48 9.62 2.73 -13.92
C ASP A 48 10.10 4.16 -13.69
N ALA A 49 11.22 4.31 -12.93
CA ALA A 49 11.82 5.59 -12.57
C ALA A 49 13.31 5.39 -12.24
N GLN A 50 14.09 6.47 -12.27
CA GLN A 50 15.52 6.40 -11.94
C GLN A 50 15.77 5.99 -10.50
N THR A 51 14.96 6.55 -9.58
CA THR A 51 14.96 6.19 -8.17
C THR A 51 13.51 6.11 -7.68
N ILE A 52 13.20 5.07 -6.91
CA ILE A 52 11.91 4.90 -6.26
C ILE A 52 12.11 5.09 -4.76
N TYR A 53 11.57 6.16 -4.21
CA TYR A 53 11.51 6.40 -2.78
C TYR A 53 10.25 5.77 -2.23
N VAL A 54 10.41 4.82 -1.33
CA VAL A 54 9.33 4.08 -0.68
C VAL A 54 9.25 4.53 0.76
N ASN A 55 8.18 5.20 1.12
CA ASN A 55 7.93 5.63 2.50
C ASN A 55 6.67 5.00 3.05
N ASP A 56 6.72 4.57 4.29
CA ASP A 56 5.55 4.24 5.08
C ASP A 56 5.85 4.50 6.56
N GLN A 57 4.88 5.04 7.29
CA GLN A 57 5.01 5.27 8.73
C GLN A 57 5.10 3.96 9.52
N ILE A 58 4.64 2.87 8.93
CA ILE A 58 4.58 1.54 9.55
C ILE A 58 5.93 0.84 9.37
N ASN A 59 6.72 0.79 10.43
CA ASN A 59 8.11 0.32 10.38
C ASN A 59 8.27 -1.12 9.89
N TYR A 60 7.42 -2.04 10.31
CA TYR A 60 7.56 -3.45 9.91
C TYR A 60 7.38 -3.68 8.40
N LEU A 61 6.68 -2.80 7.68
CA LEU A 61 6.57 -2.89 6.22
C LEU A 61 7.90 -2.57 5.56
N THR A 62 8.49 -1.43 5.89
CA THR A 62 9.77 -1.02 5.33
C THR A 62 10.92 -1.95 5.77
N GLU A 63 10.89 -2.46 7.00
CA GLU A 63 11.81 -3.48 7.48
C GLU A 63 11.70 -4.78 6.67
N LEU A 64 10.48 -5.27 6.42
CA LEU A 64 10.23 -6.48 5.65
C LEU A 64 10.69 -6.34 4.19
N PHE A 65 10.36 -5.23 3.53
CA PHE A 65 10.82 -4.99 2.16
C PHE A 65 12.34 -4.79 2.08
N SER A 66 12.95 -4.15 3.07
CA SER A 66 14.42 -4.05 3.18
C SER A 66 15.08 -5.41 3.39
N PHE A 67 14.46 -6.27 4.18
CA PHE A 67 14.90 -7.65 4.37
C PHE A 67 14.80 -8.44 3.05
N PHE A 68 13.67 -8.41 2.37
CA PHE A 68 13.48 -9.05 1.07
C PHE A 68 14.50 -8.57 0.02
N ARG A 69 14.77 -7.27 -0.04
CA ARG A 69 15.76 -6.71 -0.97
C ARG A 69 17.18 -7.22 -0.73
N LYS A 70 17.52 -7.58 0.51
CA LYS A 70 18.86 -8.08 0.87
C LYS A 70 18.97 -9.60 0.77
N SER A 71 17.83 -10.29 0.65
CA SER A 71 17.77 -11.75 0.67
C SER A 71 18.01 -12.30 -0.74
N ASP A 72 18.79 -13.38 -0.84
CA ASP A 72 18.79 -14.21 -2.02
C ASP A 72 17.47 -14.98 -2.12
N PRO A 73 16.79 -15.01 -3.28
CA PRO A 73 15.47 -15.62 -3.39
C PRO A 73 15.41 -17.10 -2.98
N ASP A 74 16.40 -17.91 -3.39
CA ASP A 74 16.40 -19.34 -3.08
C ASP A 74 16.64 -19.59 -1.59
N THR A 75 17.58 -18.84 -1.00
CA THR A 75 17.84 -18.88 0.44
C THR A 75 16.59 -18.45 1.23
N LEU A 76 15.93 -17.37 0.82
CA LEU A 76 14.69 -16.89 1.46
C LEU A 76 13.60 -17.96 1.46
N ILE A 77 13.38 -18.63 0.33
CA ILE A 77 12.38 -19.70 0.22
C ILE A 77 12.74 -20.89 1.12
N ASN A 78 14.01 -21.27 1.17
CA ASN A 78 14.49 -22.37 2.04
C ASN A 78 14.29 -22.00 3.52
N ASP A 79 14.59 -20.78 3.93
CA ASP A 79 14.40 -20.31 5.30
C ASP A 79 12.92 -20.30 5.69
N ILE A 80 12.02 -19.83 4.79
CA ILE A 80 10.58 -19.88 4.99
C ILE A 80 10.11 -21.34 5.21
N LYS A 81 10.52 -22.26 4.33
CA LYS A 81 10.16 -23.67 4.42
C LYS A 81 10.71 -24.33 5.69
N ALA A 82 11.92 -23.96 6.10
CA ALA A 82 12.51 -24.44 7.35
C ALA A 82 11.67 -24.01 8.57
N ARG A 83 11.24 -22.76 8.65
CA ARG A 83 10.37 -22.28 9.74
C ARG A 83 9.00 -22.95 9.72
N ILE A 84 8.41 -23.15 8.53
CA ILE A 84 7.14 -23.88 8.37
C ILE A 84 7.28 -25.31 8.92
N ASN A 85 8.34 -26.01 8.55
CA ASN A 85 8.59 -27.39 8.99
C ASN A 85 8.86 -27.47 10.49
N GLU A 86 9.67 -26.56 11.05
CA GLU A 86 10.04 -26.51 12.46
C GLU A 86 8.82 -26.42 13.39
N TYR A 87 7.81 -25.64 12.99
CA TYR A 87 6.58 -25.45 13.78
C TYR A 87 5.41 -26.30 13.27
N GLY A 88 5.62 -27.13 12.25
CA GLY A 88 4.59 -27.97 11.65
C GLY A 88 3.40 -27.13 11.12
N LEU A 89 3.67 -25.96 10.53
CA LEU A 89 2.62 -25.03 10.10
C LEU A 89 1.87 -25.61 8.90
N THR A 90 0.57 -25.81 9.06
CA THR A 90 -0.36 -26.20 8.01
C THR A 90 -1.64 -25.39 8.16
N GLU A 91 -2.55 -25.47 7.21
CA GLU A 91 -3.87 -24.80 7.29
C GLU A 91 -4.80 -25.36 8.38
N GLU A 92 -4.43 -26.49 8.99
CA GLU A 92 -5.20 -27.16 10.05
C GLU A 92 -4.53 -27.08 11.43
N ASN A 93 -3.19 -26.89 11.50
CA ASN A 93 -2.42 -26.93 12.74
C ASN A 93 -2.48 -25.58 13.50
N ALA A 94 -3.57 -25.38 14.24
CA ALA A 94 -3.73 -24.19 15.08
C ALA A 94 -2.70 -24.12 16.24
N GLU A 95 -2.28 -25.27 16.81
CA GLU A 95 -1.31 -25.31 17.91
C GLU A 95 0.08 -24.85 17.44
N GLY A 96 0.54 -25.36 16.30
CA GLY A 96 1.79 -24.90 15.68
C GLY A 96 1.79 -23.41 15.39
N TYR A 97 0.69 -22.88 14.83
CA TYR A 97 0.52 -21.45 14.60
C TYR A 97 0.60 -20.64 15.89
N LEU A 98 -0.10 -21.03 16.95
CA LEU A 98 -0.10 -20.30 18.22
C LEU A 98 1.29 -20.33 18.88
N LYS A 99 2.01 -21.45 18.81
CA LYS A 99 3.39 -21.57 19.29
C LYS A 99 4.32 -20.65 18.51
N PHE A 100 4.22 -20.65 17.18
CA PHE A 100 5.03 -19.80 16.31
C PHE A 100 4.72 -18.31 16.52
N ARG A 101 3.43 -17.94 16.68
CA ARG A 101 3.04 -16.56 17.01
C ARG A 101 3.61 -16.09 18.35
N LYS A 102 3.69 -16.96 19.35
CA LYS A 102 4.31 -16.67 20.64
C LYS A 102 5.82 -16.41 20.47
N GLU A 103 6.50 -17.25 19.69
CA GLU A 103 7.92 -17.09 19.36
C GLU A 103 8.17 -15.75 18.66
N TYR A 104 7.44 -15.44 17.59
CA TYR A 104 7.53 -14.15 16.93
C TYR A 104 7.31 -12.97 17.89
N ASN A 105 6.32 -13.06 18.76
CA ASN A 105 6.02 -12.01 19.71
C ASN A 105 7.16 -11.77 20.72
N SER A 106 7.99 -12.75 20.96
CA SER A 106 9.20 -12.66 21.79
C SER A 106 10.41 -12.16 21.01
N SER A 107 10.69 -12.74 19.84
CA SER A 107 11.90 -12.48 19.04
C SER A 107 11.79 -11.28 18.11
N LYS A 108 10.58 -11.02 17.60
CA LYS A 108 10.30 -10.02 16.56
C LYS A 108 11.08 -10.24 15.25
N ASN A 109 11.42 -11.49 14.95
CA ASN A 109 12.12 -11.83 13.72
C ASN A 109 11.26 -11.45 12.50
N ILE A 110 11.84 -10.72 11.56
CA ILE A 110 11.09 -10.16 10.43
C ILE A 110 10.64 -11.22 9.42
N LEU A 111 11.41 -12.30 9.22
CA LEU A 111 11.02 -13.45 8.42
C LEU A 111 9.81 -14.14 9.02
N ASP A 112 9.81 -14.33 10.35
CA ASP A 112 8.71 -14.97 11.06
C ASP A 112 7.41 -14.17 10.94
N LEU A 113 7.48 -12.83 10.83
CA LEU A 113 6.31 -12.00 10.54
C LEU A 113 5.68 -12.39 9.21
N PHE A 114 6.49 -12.52 8.16
CA PHE A 114 5.97 -12.92 6.85
C PHE A 114 5.36 -14.32 6.89
N VAL A 115 6.04 -15.28 7.50
CA VAL A 115 5.54 -16.66 7.63
C VAL A 115 4.22 -16.69 8.42
N LEU A 116 4.12 -15.96 9.55
CA LEU A 116 2.87 -15.82 10.30
C LEU A 116 1.73 -15.28 9.45
N THR A 117 2.02 -14.28 8.63
CA THR A 117 1.03 -13.67 7.74
C THR A 117 0.47 -14.69 6.75
N CYS A 118 1.30 -15.63 6.27
CA CYS A 118 0.85 -16.68 5.35
C CYS A 118 -0.19 -17.62 5.98
N PHE A 119 -0.17 -17.82 7.30
CA PHE A 119 -1.12 -18.69 8.01
C PHE A 119 -2.16 -17.94 8.83
N ALA A 120 -2.08 -16.61 8.85
CA ALA A 120 -3.04 -15.75 9.55
C ALA A 120 -4.37 -15.66 8.80
N PHE A 121 -5.44 -15.42 9.53
CA PHE A 121 -6.78 -15.23 8.96
C PHE A 121 -6.78 -14.15 7.88
N ASN A 122 -7.18 -14.52 6.66
CA ASN A 122 -7.17 -13.68 5.45
C ASN A 122 -5.79 -13.08 5.12
N HIS A 123 -4.69 -13.70 5.57
CA HIS A 123 -3.32 -13.19 5.42
C HIS A 123 -3.13 -11.76 5.95
N GLN A 124 -3.90 -11.37 6.97
CA GLN A 124 -3.87 -10.03 7.52
C GLN A 124 -2.77 -9.87 8.56
N ILE A 125 -2.19 -8.67 8.59
CA ILE A 125 -1.26 -8.24 9.65
C ILE A 125 -2.04 -7.41 10.65
N ARG A 126 -2.08 -7.84 11.92
CA ARG A 126 -2.67 -7.11 13.03
C ARG A 126 -1.82 -7.21 14.27
N PHE A 127 -1.71 -6.09 14.98
CA PHE A 127 -1.05 -6.02 16.26
C PHE A 127 -2.02 -5.49 17.34
N ASN A 128 -1.81 -5.90 18.57
CA ASN A 128 -2.50 -5.30 19.72
C ASN A 128 -1.76 -4.06 20.22
N ASN A 129 -2.34 -3.37 21.21
CA ASN A 129 -1.77 -2.13 21.78
C ASN A 129 -0.40 -2.34 22.45
N SER A 130 -0.03 -3.59 22.78
CA SER A 130 1.29 -3.96 23.31
C SER A 130 2.26 -4.40 22.20
N HIS A 131 1.97 -4.09 20.95
CA HIS A 131 2.77 -4.45 19.77
C HIS A 131 2.95 -5.97 19.57
N GLY A 132 2.06 -6.79 20.10
CA GLY A 132 2.00 -8.22 19.85
C GLY A 132 1.19 -8.51 18.60
N PHE A 133 1.74 -9.34 17.69
CA PHE A 133 0.96 -9.88 16.56
C PHE A 133 -0.20 -10.71 17.11
N ASN A 134 -1.43 -10.37 16.70
CA ASN A 134 -2.64 -10.95 17.28
C ASN A 134 -3.67 -11.44 16.25
N THR A 135 -3.32 -11.47 14.97
CA THR A 135 -4.22 -12.02 13.96
C THR A 135 -4.56 -13.46 14.31
N PRO A 136 -5.84 -13.86 14.24
CA PRO A 136 -6.25 -15.25 14.44
C PRO A 136 -5.66 -16.18 13.38
N PHE A 137 -5.61 -17.48 13.69
CA PHE A 137 -5.27 -18.52 12.73
C PHE A 137 -6.29 -18.61 11.59
N GLY A 138 -5.79 -18.74 10.37
CA GLY A 138 -6.62 -18.86 9.15
C GLY A 138 -6.97 -20.30 8.80
N ARG A 139 -7.62 -21.04 9.74
CA ARG A 139 -7.97 -22.45 9.57
C ARG A 139 -8.67 -22.73 8.24
N ASN A 140 -8.19 -23.71 7.48
CA ASN A 140 -8.72 -24.18 6.19
C ASN A 140 -8.85 -23.08 5.11
N ARG A 141 -8.06 -21.99 5.21
CA ARG A 141 -8.12 -20.88 4.25
C ARG A 141 -6.82 -20.14 4.01
N SER A 142 -5.86 -20.30 4.90
CA SER A 142 -4.59 -19.55 4.81
C SER A 142 -3.42 -20.50 5.00
N SER A 143 -2.57 -20.57 3.99
CA SER A 143 -1.34 -21.36 4.00
C SER A 143 -0.30 -20.74 3.08
N TYR A 144 0.96 -21.06 3.30
CA TYR A 144 2.00 -20.77 2.32
C TYR A 144 1.85 -21.75 1.15
N ASN A 145 1.67 -21.21 -0.04
CA ASN A 145 1.39 -21.99 -1.25
C ASN A 145 2.23 -21.50 -2.45
N SER A 146 2.20 -22.26 -3.55
CA SER A 146 2.96 -21.94 -4.76
C SER A 146 2.66 -20.56 -5.33
N SER A 147 1.45 -20.05 -5.20
CA SER A 147 1.11 -18.71 -5.68
C SER A 147 1.79 -17.63 -4.85
N ILE A 148 1.85 -17.78 -3.52
CA ILE A 148 2.56 -16.87 -2.63
C ILE A 148 4.07 -16.95 -2.90
N GLU A 149 4.61 -18.16 -3.06
CA GLU A 149 6.02 -18.39 -3.37
C GLU A 149 6.42 -17.72 -4.70
N CYS A 150 5.67 -17.96 -5.78
CA CYS A 150 5.94 -17.31 -7.07
C CYS A 150 5.86 -15.77 -6.98
N ASN A 151 4.81 -15.23 -6.32
CA ASN A 151 4.69 -13.79 -6.15
C ASN A 151 5.85 -13.21 -5.34
N LEU A 152 6.34 -13.92 -4.31
CA LEU A 152 7.47 -13.49 -3.50
C LEU A 152 8.77 -13.46 -4.33
N ILE A 153 9.03 -14.51 -5.12
CA ILE A 153 10.20 -14.56 -6.00
C ILE A 153 10.18 -13.43 -7.02
N ASP A 154 9.06 -13.24 -7.72
CA ASP A 154 8.90 -12.16 -8.70
C ASP A 154 9.11 -10.79 -8.05
N PHE A 155 8.58 -10.60 -6.83
CA PHE A 155 8.69 -9.37 -6.07
C PHE A 155 10.14 -9.09 -5.65
N VAL A 156 10.84 -10.08 -5.08
CA VAL A 156 12.25 -9.95 -4.65
C VAL A 156 13.16 -9.66 -5.84
N ASN A 157 12.99 -10.39 -6.95
CA ASN A 157 13.76 -10.13 -8.18
C ASN A 157 13.53 -8.71 -8.69
N THR A 158 12.30 -8.21 -8.61
CA THR A 158 12.00 -6.82 -9.02
C THR A 158 12.62 -5.81 -8.06
N LEU A 159 12.60 -6.07 -6.74
CA LEU A 159 13.30 -5.22 -5.77
C LEU A 159 14.81 -5.13 -6.05
N HIS A 160 15.43 -6.24 -6.48
CA HIS A 160 16.86 -6.27 -6.84
C HIS A 160 17.15 -5.48 -8.13
N SER A 161 16.24 -5.49 -9.09
CA SER A 161 16.45 -4.84 -10.40
C SER A 161 16.25 -3.33 -10.38
N LYS A 162 15.64 -2.78 -9.32
CA LYS A 162 15.27 -1.36 -9.21
C LYS A 162 16.13 -0.61 -8.19
N ASN A 163 16.37 0.68 -8.44
CA ASN A 163 16.98 1.56 -7.46
C ASN A 163 15.91 2.07 -6.48
N ILE A 164 15.78 1.41 -5.33
CA ILE A 164 14.77 1.70 -4.31
C ILE A 164 15.44 2.21 -3.03
N VAL A 165 14.91 3.28 -2.48
CA VAL A 165 15.32 3.85 -1.19
C VAL A 165 14.14 3.78 -0.23
N PHE A 166 14.29 3.05 0.87
CA PHE A 166 13.26 2.93 1.90
C PHE A 166 13.42 4.01 2.96
N SER A 167 12.30 4.56 3.42
CA SER A 167 12.20 5.46 4.56
C SER A 167 11.00 5.09 5.44
N ASN A 168 11.11 5.38 6.74
CA ASN A 168 10.05 5.11 7.70
C ASN A 168 9.84 6.38 8.53
N VAL A 169 9.19 7.36 7.91
CA VAL A 169 8.89 8.64 8.54
C VAL A 169 7.43 9.03 8.32
N ASP A 170 6.93 9.89 9.20
CA ASP A 170 5.66 10.59 8.96
C ASP A 170 5.75 11.34 7.62
N PHE A 171 4.68 11.36 6.83
CA PHE A 171 4.68 11.98 5.51
C PHE A 171 5.08 13.46 5.54
N THR A 172 4.78 14.18 6.64
CA THR A 172 5.15 15.59 6.83
C THR A 172 6.67 15.79 7.07
N LYS A 173 7.39 14.71 7.36
CA LYS A 173 8.84 14.70 7.60
C LYS A 173 9.65 14.08 6.48
N PHE A 174 8.97 13.64 5.42
CA PHE A 174 9.67 13.17 4.23
C PHE A 174 10.45 14.34 3.61
N ASP A 175 11.67 14.09 3.18
CA ASP A 175 12.54 15.13 2.59
C ASP A 175 12.14 15.38 1.13
N PHE A 176 11.23 16.34 0.91
CA PHE A 176 10.77 16.77 -0.41
C PHE A 176 11.75 17.73 -1.11
N ASP A 177 12.78 18.25 -0.42
CA ASP A 177 13.74 19.17 -1.05
C ASP A 177 14.70 18.45 -2.02
N ARG A 178 14.74 17.12 -1.97
CA ARG A 178 15.44 16.29 -2.96
C ARG A 178 14.73 16.18 -4.31
N LEU A 179 13.46 16.59 -4.38
CA LEU A 179 12.64 16.44 -5.57
C LEU A 179 12.73 17.68 -6.47
N SER A 180 12.52 17.45 -7.77
CA SER A 180 12.58 18.47 -8.82
C SER A 180 11.47 18.27 -9.85
N PRO A 181 11.20 19.25 -10.75
CA PRO A 181 10.27 19.06 -11.85
C PRO A 181 10.59 17.81 -12.68
N GLY A 182 9.56 17.00 -12.95
CA GLY A 182 9.67 15.69 -13.59
C GLY A 182 9.66 14.51 -12.62
N ASP A 183 9.72 14.76 -11.30
CA ASP A 183 9.47 13.76 -10.28
C ASP A 183 7.97 13.62 -10.02
N LEU A 184 7.52 12.43 -9.56
CA LEU A 184 6.13 12.13 -9.26
C LEU A 184 5.99 11.62 -7.82
N VAL A 185 5.12 12.26 -7.04
CA VAL A 185 4.70 11.80 -5.70
C VAL A 185 3.33 11.14 -5.81
N TYR A 186 3.25 9.84 -5.49
CA TYR A 186 2.01 9.11 -5.37
C TYR A 186 1.61 9.00 -3.90
N CYS A 187 0.36 9.33 -3.62
CA CYS A 187 -0.23 9.30 -2.30
C CYS A 187 -1.46 8.40 -2.27
N ASP A 188 -1.45 7.43 -1.37
CA ASP A 188 -2.59 6.57 -1.03
C ASP A 188 -2.77 6.53 0.50
N PRO A 189 -3.13 7.69 1.10
CA PRO A 189 -3.26 7.82 2.55
C PRO A 189 -4.43 6.99 3.09
N PRO A 190 -4.55 6.80 4.41
CA PRO A 190 -5.81 6.37 5.01
C PRO A 190 -6.92 7.35 4.63
N TYR A 191 -8.09 6.84 4.21
CA TYR A 191 -9.18 7.71 3.76
C TYR A 191 -10.01 8.19 4.94
N LEU A 192 -10.13 9.50 5.12
CA LEU A 192 -10.79 10.15 6.26
C LEU A 192 -12.17 9.55 6.58
N ILE A 193 -12.99 9.31 5.55
CA ILE A 193 -14.36 8.81 5.71
C ILE A 193 -14.47 7.28 5.79
N THR A 194 -13.33 6.54 5.76
CA THR A 194 -13.31 5.07 5.84
C THR A 194 -12.49 4.53 7.03
N THR A 195 -11.86 5.40 7.82
CA THR A 195 -10.83 5.05 8.82
C THR A 195 -11.30 4.22 10.02
N GLY A 196 -12.57 3.89 10.14
CA GLY A 196 -13.06 3.02 11.24
C GLY A 196 -12.53 1.58 11.26
N THR A 197 -11.69 1.16 10.29
CA THR A 197 -11.28 -0.24 10.11
C THR A 197 -9.78 -0.52 10.26
N TYR A 198 -8.94 0.51 10.36
CA TYR A 198 -7.49 0.32 10.49
C TYR A 198 -7.10 0.22 11.98
N ASN A 199 -6.90 -0.98 12.50
CA ASN A 199 -6.33 -1.19 13.82
C ASN A 199 -5.03 -1.98 13.72
N ASP A 200 -3.91 -1.27 13.75
CA ASP A 200 -2.55 -1.77 13.63
C ASP A 200 -1.80 -1.78 14.99
N GLY A 201 -2.55 -1.63 16.08
CA GLY A 201 -2.00 -1.70 17.44
C GLY A 201 -1.07 -0.55 17.79
N LYS A 202 -1.27 0.64 17.23
CA LYS A 202 -0.45 1.86 17.47
C LYS A 202 1.03 1.75 17.05
N ARG A 203 1.39 0.77 16.22
CA ARG A 203 2.74 0.67 15.65
C ARG A 203 2.94 1.64 14.49
N GLY A 204 2.99 2.93 14.77
CA GLY A 204 3.18 3.97 13.77
C GLY A 204 1.89 4.48 13.17
N PHE A 205 0.76 3.80 13.33
CA PHE A 205 -0.52 4.31 12.88
C PHE A 205 -0.97 5.44 13.82
N LYS A 206 -0.83 6.68 13.37
CA LYS A 206 -1.57 7.81 13.86
C LYS A 206 -2.97 7.73 13.31
N ASP A 207 -3.98 8.02 14.13
CA ASP A 207 -5.34 8.20 13.63
C ASP A 207 -5.30 9.25 12.51
N TRP A 208 -5.87 8.90 11.34
CA TRP A 208 -6.00 9.85 10.24
C TRP A 208 -7.22 10.72 10.50
N THR A 209 -6.96 11.98 10.77
CA THR A 209 -8.00 12.97 11.10
C THR A 209 -8.10 14.05 10.04
N GLU A 210 -9.06 14.97 10.18
CA GLU A 210 -9.17 16.15 9.31
C GLU A 210 -7.89 17.01 9.28
N LYS A 211 -7.08 16.92 10.35
CA LYS A 211 -5.80 17.63 10.42
C LYS A 211 -4.79 17.02 9.46
N GLU A 212 -4.55 15.72 9.52
CA GLU A 212 -3.62 15.02 8.63
C GLU A 212 -4.09 15.10 7.17
N ASP A 213 -5.41 14.99 6.94
CA ASP A 213 -6.00 15.15 5.61
C ASP A 213 -5.70 16.55 5.06
N SER A 214 -5.85 17.59 5.88
CA SER A 214 -5.55 18.99 5.52
C SER A 214 -4.07 19.21 5.24
N GLU A 215 -3.20 18.74 6.13
CA GLU A 215 -1.74 18.85 5.99
C GLU A 215 -1.27 18.18 4.68
N LEU A 216 -1.89 17.06 4.28
CA LEU A 216 -1.58 16.41 3.01
C LEU A 216 -2.02 17.26 1.80
N LEU A 217 -3.23 17.84 1.82
CA LEU A 217 -3.71 18.70 0.73
C LEU A 217 -2.83 19.94 0.57
N ASP A 218 -2.41 20.57 1.67
CA ASP A 218 -1.50 21.72 1.68
C ASP A 218 -0.11 21.34 1.14
N LEU A 219 0.39 20.17 1.49
CA LEU A 219 1.63 19.62 0.93
C LEU A 219 1.54 19.43 -0.60
N LEU A 220 0.42 18.88 -1.09
CA LEU A 220 0.23 18.65 -2.53
C LEU A 220 0.13 19.99 -3.30
N ASP A 221 -0.50 21.01 -2.72
CA ASP A 221 -0.50 22.36 -3.28
C ASP A 221 0.95 22.92 -3.35
N ALA A 222 1.76 22.74 -2.30
CA ALA A 222 3.16 23.17 -2.28
C ALA A 222 4.05 22.41 -3.30
N LEU A 223 3.80 21.13 -3.53
CA LEU A 223 4.46 20.35 -4.58
C LEU A 223 4.10 20.87 -5.98
N ASN A 224 2.82 21.18 -6.20
CA ASN A 224 2.36 21.79 -7.43
C ASN A 224 3.09 23.12 -7.72
N ASP A 225 3.23 23.98 -6.71
CA ASP A 225 3.90 25.28 -6.85
C ASP A 225 5.40 25.13 -7.17
N LYS A 226 6.01 24.02 -6.73
CA LYS A 226 7.39 23.64 -7.11
C LYS A 226 7.50 22.95 -8.47
N GLY A 227 6.38 22.72 -9.19
CA GLY A 227 6.36 22.01 -10.47
C GLY A 227 6.59 20.50 -10.36
N ILE A 228 6.43 19.92 -9.17
CA ILE A 228 6.53 18.48 -8.92
C ILE A 228 5.17 17.84 -9.20
N PHE A 229 5.15 16.74 -9.93
CA PHE A 229 3.91 16.01 -10.19
C PHE A 229 3.42 15.29 -8.94
N PHE A 230 2.10 15.25 -8.76
CA PHE A 230 1.48 14.37 -7.77
C PHE A 230 0.27 13.63 -8.31
N SER A 231 -0.02 12.49 -7.70
CA SER A 231 -1.26 11.72 -7.89
C SER A 231 -1.77 11.23 -6.55
N LEU A 232 -2.96 11.67 -6.17
CA LEU A 232 -3.63 11.32 -4.92
C LEU A 232 -4.75 10.32 -5.18
N SER A 233 -4.64 9.12 -4.63
CA SER A 233 -5.76 8.17 -4.52
C SER A 233 -6.55 8.48 -3.26
N ASN A 234 -7.87 8.65 -3.39
CA ASN A 234 -8.73 8.92 -2.23
C ASN A 234 -10.20 8.61 -2.55
N VAL A 235 -11.11 8.90 -1.62
CA VAL A 235 -12.54 8.61 -1.71
C VAL A 235 -13.35 9.89 -1.48
N PHE A 236 -14.23 10.20 -2.44
CA PHE A 236 -15.16 11.33 -2.30
C PHE A 236 -16.38 10.98 -1.45
N TYR A 237 -16.91 9.74 -1.63
CA TYR A 237 -18.11 9.27 -0.94
C TYR A 237 -17.93 7.83 -0.44
N HIS A 238 -18.41 7.57 0.76
CA HIS A 238 -18.44 6.23 1.34
C HIS A 238 -19.62 6.08 2.31
N LYS A 239 -20.56 5.16 2.03
CA LYS A 239 -21.69 4.83 2.92
C LYS A 239 -22.41 6.06 3.47
N GLY A 240 -22.80 6.97 2.60
CA GLY A 240 -23.56 8.19 2.98
C GLY A 240 -22.71 9.34 3.52
N GLN A 241 -21.41 9.15 3.71
CA GLN A 241 -20.48 10.21 4.12
C GLN A 241 -19.75 10.77 2.89
N SER A 242 -19.41 12.05 2.92
CA SER A 242 -18.63 12.75 1.89
C SER A 242 -17.44 13.48 2.49
N ASN A 243 -16.32 13.50 1.75
CA ASN A 243 -15.19 14.37 2.07
C ASN A 243 -15.32 15.69 1.30
N GLU A 244 -16.15 16.60 1.82
CA GLU A 244 -16.44 17.87 1.16
C GLU A 244 -15.20 18.72 0.92
N LYS A 245 -14.24 18.69 1.86
CA LYS A 245 -12.99 19.42 1.73
C LYS A 245 -12.16 18.92 0.55
N LEU A 246 -12.01 17.60 0.42
CA LEU A 246 -11.31 16.98 -0.69
C LEU A 246 -12.01 17.27 -2.03
N ILE A 247 -13.35 17.19 -2.06
CA ILE A 247 -14.15 17.48 -3.26
C ILE A 247 -13.90 18.93 -3.72
N GLU A 248 -13.95 19.90 -2.81
CA GLU A 248 -13.71 21.30 -3.15
C GLU A 248 -12.27 21.56 -3.60
N TRP A 249 -11.31 21.03 -2.84
CA TRP A 249 -9.88 21.16 -3.15
C TRP A 249 -9.53 20.56 -4.52
N SER A 250 -10.11 19.41 -4.88
CA SER A 250 -9.82 18.69 -6.12
C SER A 250 -10.23 19.46 -7.39
N LYS A 251 -11.11 20.47 -7.29
CA LYS A 251 -11.52 21.31 -8.43
C LYS A 251 -10.37 22.10 -9.05
N LYS A 252 -9.26 22.29 -8.33
CA LYS A 252 -8.03 22.92 -8.84
C LYS A 252 -7.28 22.02 -9.83
N TYR A 253 -7.56 20.71 -9.85
CA TYR A 253 -6.75 19.68 -10.46
C TYR A 253 -7.57 18.76 -11.37
N THR A 254 -6.88 17.83 -12.04
CA THR A 254 -7.53 16.79 -12.84
C THR A 254 -8.02 15.67 -11.92
N THR A 255 -9.33 15.40 -11.97
CA THR A 255 -9.94 14.29 -11.20
C THR A 255 -10.44 13.20 -12.13
N GLU A 256 -10.07 11.97 -11.86
CA GLU A 256 -10.53 10.77 -12.55
C GLU A 256 -11.20 9.81 -11.56
N TYR A 257 -12.37 9.29 -11.94
CA TYR A 257 -13.10 8.29 -11.18
C TYR A 257 -12.58 6.89 -11.51
N ILE A 258 -12.18 6.13 -10.49
CA ILE A 258 -11.61 4.79 -10.66
C ILE A 258 -12.65 3.81 -11.21
N ASP A 259 -13.91 3.91 -10.79
CA ASP A 259 -15.00 3.11 -11.34
C ASP A 259 -15.68 3.87 -12.49
N LYS A 260 -15.66 3.29 -13.71
CA LYS A 260 -16.27 3.89 -14.91
C LYS A 260 -17.76 4.17 -14.76
N SER A 261 -18.46 3.49 -13.86
CA SER A 261 -19.89 3.73 -13.61
C SER A 261 -20.20 5.13 -13.10
N TYR A 262 -19.17 5.83 -12.61
CA TYR A 262 -19.29 7.18 -12.03
C TYR A 262 -18.78 8.32 -12.92
N SER A 263 -18.08 8.02 -14.01
CA SER A 263 -17.48 9.05 -14.90
C SER A 263 -18.50 9.98 -15.57
N ASN A 264 -19.78 9.57 -15.64
CA ASN A 264 -20.89 10.36 -16.23
C ASN A 264 -21.84 10.97 -15.20
N CYS A 265 -21.56 10.90 -13.93
CA CYS A 265 -22.44 11.40 -12.88
C CYS A 265 -22.09 12.85 -12.53
N SER A 266 -22.76 13.82 -13.22
CA SER A 266 -22.83 15.21 -12.77
C SER A 266 -23.56 15.26 -11.42
N TYR A 267 -22.89 15.63 -10.35
CA TYR A 267 -23.30 16.21 -9.07
C TYR A 267 -24.60 15.77 -8.33
N HIS A 268 -25.40 14.83 -8.84
CA HIS A 268 -26.65 14.38 -8.18
C HIS A 268 -26.70 12.88 -7.99
N PHE A 269 -26.00 12.37 -6.95
CA PHE A 269 -26.18 10.98 -6.49
C PHE A 269 -27.53 10.86 -5.76
N LYS A 270 -28.52 10.23 -6.39
CA LYS A 270 -29.81 9.89 -5.77
C LYS A 270 -29.74 8.67 -4.84
N ASP A 271 -28.62 7.91 -4.84
CA ASP A 271 -28.47 6.66 -4.09
C ASP A 271 -27.12 6.67 -3.35
N ARG A 272 -27.04 7.45 -2.26
CA ARG A 272 -25.81 7.67 -1.46
C ARG A 272 -25.49 6.53 -0.48
N ASP A 273 -26.43 5.61 -0.25
CA ASP A 273 -26.38 4.77 0.96
C ASP A 273 -25.51 3.52 0.87
N ALA A 274 -24.99 3.13 -0.30
CA ALA A 274 -24.29 1.85 -0.44
C ALA A 274 -22.98 1.88 -1.23
N LYS A 275 -22.51 3.01 -1.76
CA LYS A 275 -21.41 3.02 -2.74
C LYS A 275 -20.20 3.82 -2.24
N THR A 276 -18.99 3.28 -2.57
CA THR A 276 -17.73 3.99 -2.42
C THR A 276 -17.36 4.62 -3.75
N VAL A 277 -16.98 5.88 -3.78
CA VAL A 277 -16.52 6.60 -4.96
C VAL A 277 -15.03 6.90 -4.82
N GLU A 278 -14.21 6.02 -5.38
CA GLU A 278 -12.75 6.21 -5.45
C GLU A 278 -12.36 7.14 -6.61
N VAL A 279 -11.38 8.00 -6.34
CA VAL A 279 -10.86 8.97 -7.29
C VAL A 279 -9.34 8.99 -7.31
N LEU A 280 -8.79 9.42 -8.45
CA LEU A 280 -7.40 9.86 -8.57
C LEU A 280 -7.41 11.35 -8.91
N VAL A 281 -6.73 12.16 -8.08
CA VAL A 281 -6.54 13.59 -8.29
C VAL A 281 -5.09 13.84 -8.64
N SER A 282 -4.80 14.54 -9.75
CA SER A 282 -3.45 14.82 -10.22
C SER A 282 -3.29 16.25 -10.75
N ASN A 283 -2.13 16.86 -10.57
CA ASN A 283 -1.80 18.18 -11.08
C ASN A 283 -1.27 18.19 -12.53
N TYR A 284 -1.44 17.09 -13.24
CA TYR A 284 -1.10 16.94 -14.66
C TYR A 284 -2.26 16.31 -15.43
N LYS A 285 -2.26 16.48 -16.76
CA LYS A 285 -3.23 15.79 -17.62
C LYS A 285 -2.85 14.32 -17.72
N ARG A 286 -3.71 13.46 -17.24
CA ARG A 286 -3.56 12.01 -17.39
C ARG A 286 -3.80 11.61 -18.83
N ARG A 287 -3.09 10.61 -19.30
CA ARG A 287 -3.42 9.97 -20.59
C ARG A 287 -4.79 9.31 -20.45
N LEU A 288 -5.73 9.74 -21.28
CA LEU A 288 -6.97 9.01 -21.45
C LEU A 288 -6.60 7.62 -21.98
N LEU A 289 -6.87 6.58 -21.19
CA LEU A 289 -6.84 5.22 -21.71
C LEU A 289 -7.90 5.16 -22.81
N ASP A 290 -7.46 5.07 -24.08
CA ASP A 290 -8.36 4.88 -25.20
C ASP A 290 -9.33 3.75 -24.84
N GLN A 291 -10.61 4.06 -24.93
CA GLN A 291 -11.68 3.10 -24.69
C GLN A 291 -11.61 2.08 -25.84
N LYS A 292 -11.01 0.92 -25.58
CA LYS A 292 -11.19 -0.26 -26.40
C LYS A 292 -12.22 -1.19 -25.79
#